data_990d42c2261b0924fef5917144f9d9d9
#
_entry.id   990d42c2261b0924fef5917144f9d9d9
#
_cell.length_a   1.000
_cell.length_b   1.000
_cell.length_c   1.000
_cell.angle_alpha   90.00
_cell.angle_beta   90.00
_cell.angle_gamma   90.00
#
_symmetry.space_group_name_H-M   'P 1'
#
loop_
_entity.id
_entity.type
_entity.pdbx_description
1 polymer ?
#
loop_
_entity_poly.entity_id
_entity_poly.type
_entity_poly.pdbx_seq_one_letter_code
_entity_poly.pdbx_strand_id
1 'polypeptide(L)'
;MQEFFDAIKAGELDRVKAMVSATPSLVNARGDAGSAILTAVYHQRKEIVNLLVARGAELTIFEACAAGELERVERLVEENTVNAHSDDGWTPLHLAAFFGHAKVVELLLAHGADTTARSTNPTANTPLHAALAANQKMVAGLLIGHGADVNTADGGGWRPLHLAAANNNLDALKTLVAQGADVGAANREGLTAVQLAEQKGHREAAAFLRRHGA
;
A
#
# COMPACT_ATOMS: atom_id res chain seq x y z
N MET A 1 -19.28 -19.20 9.14
CA MET A 1 -18.35 -18.40 8.27
C MET A 1 -18.28 -16.94 8.73
N GLN A 2 -19.40 -16.22 8.77
CA GLN A 2 -19.43 -14.80 9.20
C GLN A 2 -18.77 -14.59 10.56
N GLU A 3 -19.09 -15.38 11.56
CA GLU A 3 -18.52 -15.32 12.90
C GLU A 3 -16.99 -15.40 12.94
N PHE A 4 -16.38 -16.19 12.03
CA PHE A 4 -14.94 -16.28 11.89
C PHE A 4 -14.32 -14.98 11.39
N PHE A 5 -14.89 -14.38 10.34
CA PHE A 5 -14.43 -13.10 9.82
C PHE A 5 -14.64 -11.96 10.82
N ASP A 6 -15.73 -11.99 11.59
CA ASP A 6 -15.97 -10.99 12.63
C ASP A 6 -14.93 -11.10 13.75
N ALA A 7 -14.55 -12.31 14.15
CA ALA A 7 -13.48 -12.54 15.12
C ALA A 7 -12.11 -12.03 14.60
N ILE A 8 -11.83 -12.24 13.30
CA ILE A 8 -10.61 -11.69 12.66
C ILE A 8 -10.62 -10.15 12.72
N LYS A 9 -11.72 -9.52 12.27
CA LYS A 9 -11.85 -8.05 12.28
C LYS A 9 -11.70 -7.46 13.68
N ALA A 10 -12.32 -8.11 14.68
CA ALA A 10 -12.22 -7.72 16.08
C ALA A 10 -10.81 -7.92 16.66
N GLY A 11 -9.99 -8.82 16.08
CA GLY A 11 -8.66 -9.16 16.58
C GLY A 11 -8.68 -10.18 17.73
N GLU A 12 -9.73 -11.01 17.80
CA GLU A 12 -9.92 -12.03 18.84
C GLU A 12 -9.05 -13.27 18.58
N LEU A 13 -7.73 -13.13 18.81
CA LEU A 13 -6.72 -14.14 18.43
C LEU A 13 -7.05 -15.53 18.98
N ASP A 14 -7.38 -15.64 20.29
CA ASP A 14 -7.65 -16.95 20.92
C ASP A 14 -8.89 -17.62 20.32
N ARG A 15 -9.91 -16.82 20.00
CA ARG A 15 -11.12 -17.30 19.34
C ARG A 15 -10.82 -17.79 17.93
N VAL A 16 -10.09 -17.02 17.13
CA VAL A 16 -9.65 -17.44 15.79
C VAL A 16 -8.82 -18.71 15.87
N LYS A 17 -7.90 -18.82 16.83
CA LYS A 17 -7.07 -20.00 17.08
C LYS A 17 -7.92 -21.24 17.41
N ALA A 18 -8.92 -21.09 18.27
CA ALA A 18 -9.85 -22.17 18.62
C ALA A 18 -10.67 -22.63 17.40
N MET A 19 -11.21 -21.67 16.62
CA MET A 19 -11.99 -21.96 15.42
C MET A 19 -11.17 -22.69 14.36
N VAL A 20 -9.95 -22.23 14.08
CA VAL A 20 -9.04 -22.88 13.12
C VAL A 20 -8.61 -24.26 13.62
N SER A 21 -8.44 -24.46 14.93
CA SER A 21 -8.10 -25.78 15.50
C SER A 21 -9.26 -26.76 15.38
N ALA A 22 -10.50 -26.29 15.52
CA ALA A 22 -11.71 -27.11 15.35
C ALA A 22 -12.02 -27.39 13.87
N THR A 23 -11.73 -26.42 13.00
CA THR A 23 -12.03 -26.48 11.56
C THR A 23 -10.84 -25.96 10.77
N PRO A 24 -9.82 -26.80 10.46
CA PRO A 24 -8.58 -26.37 9.81
C PRO A 24 -8.76 -25.69 8.45
N SER A 25 -9.81 -26.03 7.69
CA SER A 25 -10.09 -25.41 6.39
C SER A 25 -10.41 -23.90 6.46
N LEU A 26 -10.70 -23.37 7.66
CA LEU A 26 -10.93 -21.94 7.86
C LEU A 26 -9.71 -21.09 7.54
N VAL A 27 -8.48 -21.65 7.58
CA VAL A 27 -7.28 -20.90 7.21
C VAL A 27 -7.33 -20.35 5.78
N ASN A 28 -8.02 -21.07 4.87
CA ASN A 28 -8.22 -20.70 3.47
C ASN A 28 -9.64 -20.18 3.19
N ALA A 29 -10.38 -19.82 4.24
CA ALA A 29 -11.74 -19.32 4.08
C ALA A 29 -11.75 -18.01 3.28
N ARG A 30 -12.77 -17.89 2.40
CA ARG A 30 -13.08 -16.67 1.65
C ARG A 30 -14.47 -16.18 2.04
N GLY A 31 -14.57 -14.90 2.30
CA GLY A 31 -15.82 -14.17 2.57
C GLY A 31 -16.07 -13.12 1.49
N ASP A 32 -17.10 -12.30 1.68
CA ASP A 32 -17.48 -11.24 0.73
C ASP A 32 -16.37 -10.20 0.49
N ALA A 33 -15.51 -9.96 1.48
CA ALA A 33 -14.42 -8.98 1.43
C ALA A 33 -13.04 -9.61 1.10
N GLY A 34 -13.00 -10.87 0.65
CA GLY A 34 -11.75 -11.56 0.31
C GLY A 34 -11.39 -12.70 1.27
N SER A 35 -10.12 -13.11 1.28
CA SER A 35 -9.65 -14.21 2.13
C SER A 35 -9.51 -13.82 3.60
N ALA A 36 -9.41 -14.83 4.47
CA ALA A 36 -9.14 -14.66 5.90
C ALA A 36 -7.83 -13.87 6.12
N ILE A 37 -6.80 -14.15 5.34
CA ILE A 37 -5.51 -13.44 5.38
C ILE A 37 -5.69 -11.96 5.03
N LEU A 38 -6.33 -11.63 3.90
CA LEU A 38 -6.55 -10.24 3.51
C LEU A 38 -7.40 -9.49 4.55
N THR A 39 -8.43 -10.14 5.09
CA THR A 39 -9.22 -9.55 6.17
C THR A 39 -8.34 -9.20 7.38
N ALA A 40 -7.44 -10.10 7.79
CA ALA A 40 -6.53 -9.85 8.91
C ALA A 40 -5.54 -8.72 8.58
N VAL A 41 -4.99 -8.68 7.37
CA VAL A 41 -4.06 -7.64 6.90
C VAL A 41 -4.73 -6.27 6.88
N TYR A 42 -5.90 -6.13 6.24
CA TYR A 42 -6.62 -4.85 6.16
C TYR A 42 -7.05 -4.31 7.53
N HIS A 43 -7.34 -5.21 8.50
CA HIS A 43 -7.65 -4.82 9.88
C HIS A 43 -6.42 -4.74 10.79
N GLN A 44 -5.19 -4.84 10.24
CA GLN A 44 -3.92 -4.73 10.97
C GLN A 44 -3.78 -5.75 12.11
N ARG A 45 -4.30 -6.97 11.91
CA ARG A 45 -4.28 -8.06 12.91
C ARG A 45 -3.07 -8.97 12.71
N LYS A 46 -1.88 -8.45 12.96
CA LYS A 46 -0.61 -9.11 12.66
C LYS A 46 -0.49 -10.50 13.29
N GLU A 47 -0.91 -10.67 14.54
CA GLU A 47 -0.88 -11.97 15.24
C GLU A 47 -1.78 -13.00 14.56
N ILE A 48 -2.94 -12.56 14.04
CA ILE A 48 -3.85 -13.44 13.28
C ILE A 48 -3.25 -13.77 11.92
N VAL A 49 -2.61 -12.82 11.23
CA VAL A 49 -1.86 -13.11 9.98
C VAL A 49 -0.83 -14.19 10.25
N ASN A 50 0.03 -14.02 11.27
CA ASN A 50 1.05 -14.99 11.63
C ASN A 50 0.43 -16.37 11.99
N LEU A 51 -0.69 -16.39 12.71
CA LEU A 51 -1.40 -17.62 13.04
C LEU A 51 -1.88 -18.35 11.78
N LEU A 52 -2.53 -17.65 10.85
CA LEU A 52 -3.07 -18.24 9.63
C LEU A 52 -1.95 -18.78 8.73
N VAL A 53 -0.86 -18.02 8.56
CA VAL A 53 0.32 -18.45 7.81
C VAL A 53 0.97 -19.69 8.45
N ALA A 54 1.16 -19.69 9.78
CA ALA A 54 1.72 -20.84 10.52
C ALA A 54 0.80 -22.08 10.47
N ARG A 55 -0.50 -21.90 10.22
CA ARG A 55 -1.48 -22.99 10.04
C ARG A 55 -1.64 -23.42 8.59
N GLY A 56 -0.77 -22.95 7.68
CA GLY A 56 -0.70 -23.38 6.30
C GLY A 56 -1.67 -22.69 5.35
N ALA A 57 -2.03 -21.42 5.62
CA ALA A 57 -2.80 -20.64 4.66
C ALA A 57 -2.10 -20.62 3.29
N GLU A 58 -2.85 -20.92 2.24
CA GLU A 58 -2.41 -20.80 0.85
C GLU A 58 -2.54 -19.34 0.42
N LEU A 59 -1.41 -18.75 0.03
CA LEU A 59 -1.36 -17.35 -0.36
C LEU A 59 -1.16 -17.22 -1.87
N THR A 60 -1.96 -16.38 -2.49
CA THR A 60 -1.64 -15.82 -3.80
C THR A 60 -0.47 -14.84 -3.69
N ILE A 61 0.13 -14.44 -4.83
CA ILE A 61 1.18 -13.39 -4.83
C ILE A 61 0.68 -12.09 -4.18
N PHE A 62 -0.57 -11.74 -4.39
CA PHE A 62 -1.19 -10.54 -3.82
C PHE A 62 -1.29 -10.61 -2.30
N GLU A 63 -1.79 -11.73 -1.77
CA GLU A 63 -1.91 -11.96 -0.33
C GLU A 63 -0.55 -12.02 0.35
N ALA A 64 0.43 -12.65 -0.27
CA ALA A 64 1.81 -12.71 0.21
C ALA A 64 2.45 -11.32 0.26
N CYS A 65 2.24 -10.48 -0.77
CA CYS A 65 2.72 -9.10 -0.80
C CYS A 65 2.02 -8.23 0.25
N ALA A 66 0.71 -8.37 0.42
CA ALA A 66 -0.06 -7.62 1.42
C ALA A 66 0.33 -8.02 2.85
N ALA A 67 0.64 -9.29 3.09
CA ALA A 67 1.05 -9.80 4.40
C ALA A 67 2.55 -9.58 4.71
N GLY A 68 3.38 -9.25 3.70
CA GLY A 68 4.82 -9.08 3.86
C GLY A 68 5.60 -10.39 3.96
N GLU A 69 5.05 -11.49 3.46
CA GLU A 69 5.60 -12.85 3.51
C GLU A 69 6.69 -13.05 2.43
N LEU A 70 7.88 -12.49 2.69
CA LEU A 70 8.99 -12.39 1.73
C LEU A 70 9.32 -13.73 1.06
N GLU A 71 9.50 -14.79 1.84
CA GLU A 71 9.82 -16.13 1.30
C GLU A 71 8.69 -16.71 0.42
N ARG A 72 7.43 -16.33 0.71
CA ARG A 72 6.30 -16.71 -0.13
C ARG A 72 6.29 -15.92 -1.43
N VAL A 73 6.54 -14.62 -1.37
CA VAL A 73 6.66 -13.76 -2.57
C VAL A 73 7.77 -14.29 -3.47
N GLU A 74 8.95 -14.61 -2.93
CA GLU A 74 10.08 -15.14 -3.68
C GLU A 74 9.75 -16.43 -4.46
N ARG A 75 8.90 -17.31 -3.89
CA ARG A 75 8.44 -18.51 -4.57
C ARG A 75 7.32 -18.32 -5.58
N LEU A 76 6.56 -17.23 -5.46
CA LEU A 76 5.36 -16.97 -6.27
C LEU A 76 5.60 -15.93 -7.36
N VAL A 77 6.69 -15.15 -7.26
CA VAL A 77 7.00 -14.10 -8.21
C VAL A 77 7.55 -14.71 -9.50
N GLU A 78 6.82 -14.47 -10.59
CA GLU A 78 7.17 -14.89 -11.94
C GLU A 78 6.91 -13.70 -12.88
N GLU A 79 7.47 -13.73 -14.09
CA GLU A 79 7.34 -12.67 -15.09
C GLU A 79 5.87 -12.31 -15.38
N ASN A 80 4.99 -13.31 -15.42
CA ASN A 80 3.56 -13.11 -15.70
C ASN A 80 2.74 -12.70 -14.46
N THR A 81 3.27 -12.80 -13.25
CA THR A 81 2.58 -12.45 -11.99
C THR A 81 3.04 -11.14 -11.38
N VAL A 82 4.31 -10.73 -11.62
CA VAL A 82 4.92 -9.57 -10.97
C VAL A 82 4.17 -8.26 -11.26
N ASN A 83 3.57 -8.14 -12.45
CA ASN A 83 2.78 -6.97 -12.86
C ASN A 83 1.29 -7.28 -13.07
N ALA A 84 0.83 -8.48 -12.68
CA ALA A 84 -0.58 -8.83 -12.75
C ALA A 84 -1.42 -7.94 -11.83
N HIS A 85 -2.71 -7.80 -12.14
CA HIS A 85 -3.66 -7.09 -11.28
C HIS A 85 -4.53 -8.09 -10.51
N SER A 86 -4.77 -7.80 -9.24
CA SER A 86 -5.74 -8.49 -8.41
C SER A 86 -7.18 -8.10 -8.78
N ASP A 87 -8.16 -8.78 -8.22
CA ASP A 87 -9.58 -8.50 -8.47
C ASP A 87 -9.99 -7.07 -8.08
N ASP A 88 -9.32 -6.47 -7.09
CA ASP A 88 -9.51 -5.07 -6.67
C ASP A 88 -8.62 -4.08 -7.45
N GLY A 89 -7.92 -4.57 -8.47
CA GLY A 89 -7.18 -3.77 -9.45
C GLY A 89 -5.78 -3.33 -9.02
N TRP A 90 -5.20 -3.93 -7.97
CA TRP A 90 -3.86 -3.59 -7.49
C TRP A 90 -2.82 -4.59 -7.99
N THR A 91 -1.61 -4.11 -8.31
CA THR A 91 -0.47 -5.01 -8.57
C THR A 91 0.17 -5.45 -7.24
N PRO A 92 0.99 -6.53 -7.25
CA PRO A 92 1.79 -6.92 -6.08
C PRO A 92 2.59 -5.75 -5.47
N LEU A 93 3.16 -4.89 -6.33
CA LEU A 93 3.92 -3.73 -5.89
C LEU A 93 3.05 -2.67 -5.19
N HIS A 94 1.79 -2.46 -5.62
CA HIS A 94 0.85 -1.58 -4.90
C HIS A 94 0.59 -2.08 -3.48
N LEU A 95 0.32 -3.38 -3.33
CA LEU A 95 0.01 -3.98 -2.02
C LEU A 95 1.22 -3.91 -1.08
N ALA A 96 2.39 -4.34 -1.55
CA ALA A 96 3.61 -4.26 -0.76
C ALA A 96 3.94 -2.79 -0.37
N ALA A 97 3.68 -1.85 -1.26
CA ALA A 97 3.91 -0.43 -1.03
C ALA A 97 2.92 0.16 -0.02
N PHE A 98 1.63 -0.16 -0.13
CA PHE A 98 0.61 0.31 0.79
C PHE A 98 0.82 -0.21 2.22
N PHE A 99 1.14 -1.49 2.37
CA PHE A 99 1.37 -2.10 3.69
C PHE A 99 2.79 -1.87 4.24
N GLY A 100 3.69 -1.24 3.46
CA GLY A 100 5.01 -0.81 3.95
C GLY A 100 6.07 -1.90 4.00
N HIS A 101 5.94 -2.96 3.21
CA HIS A 101 6.84 -4.10 3.20
C HIS A 101 8.08 -3.86 2.31
N ALA A 102 9.03 -3.06 2.82
CA ALA A 102 10.21 -2.60 2.06
C ALA A 102 11.00 -3.74 1.40
N LYS A 103 11.27 -4.85 2.09
CA LYS A 103 11.98 -6.00 1.52
C LYS A 103 11.21 -6.68 0.39
N VAL A 104 9.88 -6.74 0.48
CA VAL A 104 9.03 -7.27 -0.60
C VAL A 104 9.06 -6.31 -1.79
N VAL A 105 9.02 -5.00 -1.55
CA VAL A 105 9.16 -3.98 -2.62
C VAL A 105 10.49 -4.14 -3.35
N GLU A 106 11.62 -4.26 -2.63
CA GLU A 106 12.93 -4.50 -3.23
C GLU A 106 12.98 -5.77 -4.07
N LEU A 107 12.41 -6.87 -3.56
CA LEU A 107 12.31 -8.13 -4.27
C LEU A 107 11.49 -8.00 -5.56
N LEU A 108 10.31 -7.38 -5.50
CA LEU A 108 9.45 -7.16 -6.65
C LEU A 108 10.13 -6.29 -7.73
N LEU A 109 10.81 -5.22 -7.31
CA LEU A 109 11.57 -4.34 -8.21
C LEU A 109 12.73 -5.10 -8.89
N ALA A 110 13.43 -5.96 -8.16
CA ALA A 110 14.48 -6.83 -8.71
C ALA A 110 13.94 -7.83 -9.74
N HIS A 111 12.65 -8.20 -9.66
CA HIS A 111 11.95 -9.05 -10.64
C HIS A 111 11.19 -8.27 -11.72
N GLY A 112 11.46 -6.97 -11.88
CA GLY A 112 10.88 -6.16 -12.95
C GLY A 112 9.46 -5.65 -12.67
N ALA A 113 9.10 -5.46 -11.40
CA ALA A 113 7.84 -4.77 -11.08
C ALA A 113 7.86 -3.34 -11.61
N ASP A 114 6.80 -2.96 -12.31
CA ASP A 114 6.63 -1.65 -12.93
C ASP A 114 6.23 -0.59 -11.90
N THR A 115 7.14 0.36 -11.62
CA THR A 115 6.90 1.49 -10.70
C THR A 115 5.84 2.45 -11.22
N THR A 116 5.54 2.42 -12.53
CA THR A 116 4.56 3.30 -13.18
C THR A 116 3.20 2.63 -13.37
N ALA A 117 3.08 1.34 -13.03
CA ALA A 117 1.82 0.61 -13.14
C ALA A 117 0.69 1.37 -12.45
N ARG A 118 -0.45 1.47 -13.13
CA ARG A 118 -1.65 2.09 -12.58
C ARG A 118 -2.63 1.01 -12.11
N SER A 119 -3.23 1.24 -10.94
CA SER A 119 -4.34 0.37 -10.52
C SER A 119 -5.50 0.46 -11.51
N THR A 120 -6.18 -0.65 -11.73
CA THR A 120 -7.34 -0.72 -12.67
C THR A 120 -8.65 -0.33 -11.99
N ASN A 121 -8.64 -0.03 -10.70
CA ASN A 121 -9.80 0.50 -9.97
C ASN A 121 -9.97 2.02 -10.24
N PRO A 122 -11.08 2.65 -9.79
CA PRO A 122 -11.36 4.07 -10.06
C PRO A 122 -10.30 5.05 -9.53
N THR A 123 -9.48 4.65 -8.57
CA THR A 123 -8.42 5.53 -8.06
C THR A 123 -7.27 5.68 -9.07
N ALA A 124 -7.06 4.70 -9.94
CA ALA A 124 -6.01 4.70 -10.97
C ALA A 124 -4.66 5.21 -10.43
N ASN A 125 -4.33 4.83 -9.20
CA ASN A 125 -3.10 5.25 -8.51
C ASN A 125 -1.89 4.42 -8.94
N THR A 126 -0.69 4.87 -8.59
CA THR A 126 0.56 4.11 -8.76
C THR A 126 1.03 3.56 -7.42
N PRO A 127 2.03 2.63 -7.39
CA PRO A 127 2.62 2.16 -6.13
C PRO A 127 3.14 3.29 -5.23
N LEU A 128 3.68 4.38 -5.82
CA LEU A 128 4.12 5.55 -5.06
C LEU A 128 2.94 6.26 -4.38
N HIS A 129 1.79 6.39 -5.06
CA HIS A 129 0.58 6.92 -4.43
C HIS A 129 0.14 6.03 -3.26
N ALA A 130 0.15 4.72 -3.44
CA ALA A 130 -0.22 3.77 -2.39
C ALA A 130 0.67 3.91 -1.14
N ALA A 131 2.00 3.97 -1.34
CA ALA A 131 2.96 4.18 -0.25
C ALA A 131 2.74 5.51 0.48
N LEU A 132 2.53 6.61 -0.25
CA LEU A 132 2.34 7.94 0.32
C LEU A 132 0.97 8.07 1.01
N ALA A 133 -0.09 7.50 0.46
CA ALA A 133 -1.41 7.48 1.09
C ALA A 133 -1.39 6.78 2.45
N ALA A 134 -0.66 5.67 2.55
CA ALA A 134 -0.45 4.93 3.79
C ALA A 134 0.73 5.46 4.66
N ASN A 135 1.34 6.58 4.25
CA ASN A 135 2.48 7.23 4.92
C ASN A 135 3.70 6.30 5.14
N GLN A 136 3.95 5.39 4.21
CA GLN A 136 5.08 4.44 4.23
C GLN A 136 6.37 5.11 3.74
N LYS A 137 7.02 5.85 4.63
CA LYS A 137 8.15 6.73 4.30
C LYS A 137 9.32 6.02 3.61
N MET A 138 9.73 4.87 4.15
CA MET A 138 10.84 4.08 3.61
C MET A 138 10.51 3.59 2.20
N VAL A 139 9.31 3.03 2.01
CA VAL A 139 8.87 2.50 0.71
C VAL A 139 8.72 3.60 -0.32
N ALA A 140 8.17 4.76 0.06
CA ALA A 140 8.10 5.92 -0.84
C ALA A 140 9.50 6.33 -1.33
N GLY A 141 10.49 6.38 -0.42
CA GLY A 141 11.89 6.66 -0.77
C GLY A 141 12.48 5.63 -1.73
N LEU A 142 12.22 4.33 -1.48
CA LEU A 142 12.66 3.24 -2.37
C LEU A 142 12.06 3.38 -3.77
N LEU A 143 10.74 3.60 -3.88
CA LEU A 143 10.07 3.75 -5.17
C LEU A 143 10.60 4.96 -5.96
N ILE A 144 10.79 6.10 -5.30
CA ILE A 144 11.38 7.30 -5.93
C ILE A 144 12.81 7.00 -6.40
N GLY A 145 13.62 6.34 -5.57
CA GLY A 145 14.98 5.93 -5.91
C GLY A 145 15.06 4.96 -7.10
N HIS A 146 13.99 4.19 -7.36
CA HIS A 146 13.86 3.28 -8.51
C HIS A 146 13.09 3.91 -9.69
N GLY A 147 13.00 5.25 -9.74
CA GLY A 147 12.44 5.97 -10.88
C GLY A 147 10.94 6.05 -10.96
N ALA A 148 10.22 5.87 -9.84
CA ALA A 148 8.78 6.15 -9.83
C ALA A 148 8.52 7.61 -10.23
N ASP A 149 7.56 7.83 -11.14
CA ASP A 149 7.20 9.18 -11.59
C ASP A 149 6.56 10.00 -10.45
N VAL A 150 7.24 11.08 -10.08
CA VAL A 150 6.82 11.98 -8.99
C VAL A 150 5.71 12.95 -9.40
N ASN A 151 5.35 12.99 -10.69
CA ASN A 151 4.36 13.91 -11.25
C ASN A 151 3.08 13.23 -11.77
N THR A 152 3.04 11.91 -11.84
CA THR A 152 1.82 11.20 -12.24
C THR A 152 0.65 11.58 -11.33
N ALA A 153 -0.49 11.92 -11.94
CA ALA A 153 -1.73 12.18 -11.21
C ALA A 153 -2.58 10.90 -11.16
N ASP A 154 -3.20 10.61 -10.03
CA ASP A 154 -4.19 9.54 -9.88
C ASP A 154 -5.55 9.89 -10.53
N GLY A 155 -6.57 9.04 -10.36
CA GLY A 155 -7.92 9.27 -10.88
C GLY A 155 -8.61 10.53 -10.31
N GLY A 156 -8.21 11.02 -9.17
CA GLY A 156 -8.68 12.27 -8.54
C GLY A 156 -7.84 13.50 -8.91
N GLY A 157 -6.78 13.31 -9.70
CA GLY A 157 -5.80 14.36 -10.00
C GLY A 157 -4.78 14.58 -8.87
N TRP A 158 -4.77 13.69 -7.85
CA TRP A 158 -3.78 13.78 -6.80
C TRP A 158 -2.44 13.29 -7.32
N ARG A 159 -1.40 14.09 -7.10
CA ARG A 159 -0.01 13.74 -7.36
C ARG A 159 0.68 13.30 -6.07
N PRO A 160 1.82 12.61 -6.13
CA PRO A 160 2.59 12.22 -4.94
C PRO A 160 2.79 13.36 -3.94
N LEU A 161 3.05 14.58 -4.44
CA LEU A 161 3.26 15.75 -3.58
C LEU A 161 2.03 16.14 -2.76
N HIS A 162 0.82 15.96 -3.30
CA HIS A 162 -0.43 16.21 -2.56
C HIS A 162 -0.57 15.26 -1.37
N LEU A 163 -0.30 13.97 -1.58
CA LEU A 163 -0.39 12.96 -0.53
C LEU A 163 0.67 13.16 0.56
N ALA A 164 1.91 13.49 0.17
CA ALA A 164 2.98 13.80 1.11
C ALA A 164 2.63 15.02 1.98
N ALA A 165 2.05 16.07 1.38
CA ALA A 165 1.60 17.26 2.08
C ALA A 165 0.43 16.98 3.03
N ALA A 166 -0.56 16.21 2.57
CA ALA A 166 -1.72 15.82 3.36
C ALA A 166 -1.37 14.96 4.57
N ASN A 167 -0.27 14.21 4.52
CA ASN A 167 0.23 13.34 5.59
C ASN A 167 1.39 13.96 6.41
N ASN A 168 1.72 15.24 6.18
CA ASN A 168 2.84 15.94 6.84
C ASN A 168 4.17 15.18 6.70
N ASN A 169 4.40 14.51 5.56
CA ASN A 169 5.59 13.73 5.31
C ASN A 169 6.70 14.61 4.73
N LEU A 170 7.42 15.34 5.60
CA LEU A 170 8.45 16.29 5.19
C LEU A 170 9.60 15.65 4.41
N ASP A 171 9.99 14.43 4.75
CA ASP A 171 11.07 13.74 4.05
C ASP A 171 10.66 13.41 2.62
N ALA A 172 9.42 12.91 2.43
CA ALA A 172 8.88 12.69 1.09
C ALA A 172 8.74 14.02 0.32
N LEU A 173 8.26 15.11 0.95
CA LEU A 173 8.18 16.42 0.30
C LEU A 173 9.53 16.88 -0.21
N LYS A 174 10.58 16.80 0.62
CA LYS A 174 11.94 17.18 0.23
C LYS A 174 12.45 16.35 -0.95
N THR A 175 12.24 15.03 -0.88
CA THR A 175 12.67 14.11 -1.94
C THR A 175 11.90 14.37 -3.24
N LEU A 176 10.58 14.50 -3.19
CA LEU A 176 9.74 14.76 -4.35
C LEU A 176 10.11 16.08 -5.05
N VAL A 177 10.29 17.16 -4.28
CA VAL A 177 10.69 18.46 -4.82
C VAL A 177 12.10 18.38 -5.44
N ALA A 178 13.04 17.69 -4.79
CA ALA A 178 14.39 17.49 -5.33
C ALA A 178 14.40 16.67 -6.64
N GLN A 179 13.39 15.80 -6.84
CA GLN A 179 13.18 15.02 -8.06
C GLN A 179 12.28 15.73 -9.10
N GLY A 180 11.99 17.01 -8.91
CA GLY A 180 11.24 17.82 -9.88
C GLY A 180 9.72 17.68 -9.81
N ALA A 181 9.19 17.39 -8.62
CA ALA A 181 7.73 17.44 -8.43
C ALA A 181 7.19 18.86 -8.64
N ASP A 182 6.12 18.99 -9.41
CA ASP A 182 5.43 20.26 -9.68
C ASP A 182 4.69 20.74 -8.44
N VAL A 183 5.26 21.73 -7.74
CA VAL A 183 4.70 22.29 -6.50
C VAL A 183 3.42 23.09 -6.75
N GLY A 184 3.26 23.67 -7.95
CA GLY A 184 2.10 24.47 -8.34
C GLY A 184 0.93 23.64 -8.86
N ALA A 185 1.10 22.34 -9.07
CA ALA A 185 0.05 21.49 -9.58
C ALA A 185 -1.17 21.46 -8.65
N ALA A 186 -2.37 21.53 -9.23
CA ALA A 186 -3.62 21.35 -8.51
C ALA A 186 -4.27 19.99 -8.83
N ASN A 187 -4.98 19.41 -7.86
CA ASN A 187 -5.82 18.25 -8.06
C ASN A 187 -7.15 18.64 -8.75
N ARG A 188 -8.07 17.69 -8.97
CA ARG A 188 -9.36 17.97 -9.60
C ARG A 188 -10.29 18.89 -8.78
N GLU A 189 -10.02 19.03 -7.48
CA GLU A 189 -10.73 19.95 -6.60
C GLU A 189 -10.15 21.38 -6.64
N GLY A 190 -9.11 21.61 -7.44
CA GLY A 190 -8.40 22.87 -7.57
C GLY A 190 -7.41 23.14 -6.43
N LEU A 191 -7.10 22.14 -5.59
CA LEU A 191 -6.22 22.29 -4.44
C LEU A 191 -4.79 21.93 -4.78
N THR A 192 -3.85 22.79 -4.42
CA THR A 192 -2.41 22.51 -4.46
C THR A 192 -1.94 21.79 -3.19
N ALA A 193 -0.73 21.22 -3.25
CA ALA A 193 -0.12 20.59 -2.08
C ALA A 193 0.05 21.55 -0.90
N VAL A 194 0.34 22.85 -1.17
CA VAL A 194 0.43 23.89 -0.15
C VAL A 194 -0.91 24.07 0.57
N GLN A 195 -1.98 24.23 -0.20
CA GLN A 195 -3.33 24.44 0.34
C GLN A 195 -3.81 23.24 1.17
N LEU A 196 -3.51 22.01 0.74
CA LEU A 196 -3.80 20.80 1.51
C LEU A 196 -3.07 20.78 2.86
N ALA A 197 -1.77 21.12 2.86
CA ALA A 197 -0.99 21.21 4.10
C ALA A 197 -1.59 22.28 5.06
N GLU A 198 -2.01 23.43 4.52
CA GLU A 198 -2.63 24.50 5.30
C GLU A 198 -3.97 24.08 5.91
N GLN A 199 -4.86 23.50 5.10
CA GLN A 199 -6.16 23.02 5.56
C GLN A 199 -6.03 21.99 6.69
N LYS A 200 -4.97 21.17 6.66
CA LYS A 200 -4.69 20.16 7.69
C LYS A 200 -3.85 20.70 8.86
N GLY A 201 -3.45 21.96 8.84
CA GLY A 201 -2.64 22.58 9.89
C GLY A 201 -1.18 22.16 9.90
N HIS A 202 -0.66 21.58 8.82
CA HIS A 202 0.71 21.12 8.66
C HIS A 202 1.66 22.27 8.32
N ARG A 203 1.92 23.15 9.30
CA ARG A 203 2.63 24.43 9.13
C ARG A 203 4.01 24.30 8.51
N GLU A 204 4.77 23.29 8.92
CA GLU A 204 6.14 23.07 8.43
C GLU A 204 6.13 22.61 6.97
N ALA A 205 5.23 21.69 6.61
CA ALA A 205 5.01 21.27 5.23
C ALA A 205 4.60 22.43 4.32
N ALA A 206 3.62 23.23 4.76
CA ALA A 206 3.16 24.42 4.03
C ALA A 206 4.30 25.45 3.85
N ALA A 207 5.07 25.72 4.91
CA ALA A 207 6.21 26.65 4.84
C ALA A 207 7.33 26.15 3.91
N PHE A 208 7.58 24.84 3.91
CA PHE A 208 8.54 24.22 2.98
C PHE A 208 8.07 24.38 1.54
N LEU A 209 6.84 24.01 1.24
CA LEU A 209 6.29 24.07 -0.12
C LEU A 209 6.22 25.49 -0.67
N ARG A 210 5.81 26.48 0.14
CA ARG A 210 5.81 27.91 -0.29
C ARG A 210 7.20 28.39 -0.73
N ARG A 211 8.27 27.94 -0.05
CA ARG A 211 9.66 28.33 -0.39
C ARG A 211 10.14 27.73 -1.72
N HIS A 212 9.49 26.66 -2.19
CA HIS A 212 9.92 25.95 -3.40
C HIS A 212 8.95 26.09 -4.57
N GLY A 213 7.79 26.70 -4.37
CA GLY A 213 6.72 26.84 -5.36
C GLY A 213 6.29 28.27 -5.63
N ALA A 214 6.96 29.26 -5.08
CA ALA A 214 6.69 30.69 -5.31
C ALA A 214 7.39 31.18 -6.56
#